data_24142fc5ff401950fd512fd8961adbec
#
_entry.id   24142fc5ff401950fd512fd8961adbec
#
_cell.length_a   1.000
_cell.length_b   1.000
_cell.length_c   1.000
_cell.angle_alpha   90.00
_cell.angle_beta   90.00
_cell.angle_gamma   90.00
#
_symmetry.space_group_name_H-M   'P 1'
#
loop_
_entity.id
_entity.type
_entity.pdbx_description
1 polymer ?
#
loop_
_entity_poly.entity_id
_entity_poly.type
_entity_poly.pdbx_seq_one_letter_code
_entity_poly.pdbx_strand_id
1 'polypeptide(L)'
;MPPEILALIDKPLSLIAVLFVGALAGMTVEQFVAKQRRAAWRERKKGSGWNRPAPRKPAAGPWSPKPDATPSKVPDAADQLRTVMGAEFTVQPLLNRSEARLFWEIDRMVQARNPRWQVMAQVSLGEVLRSKDLDAYRCINSKRVDLMLMDGDCQPRHAIEYQGGGHHQGTAAARDAVKKEALRRAGIGYHEVVAGVTTPTELKRLVERLVPETASVE
;
A
#
# COMPACT_ATOMS: atom_id res chain seq x y z
N MET A 1 48.55 1.96 -4.35
CA MET A 1 47.93 2.57 -3.14
C MET A 1 49.00 3.35 -2.41
N PRO A 2 48.74 4.57 -1.93
CA PRO A 2 49.71 5.35 -1.17
C PRO A 2 50.13 4.59 0.11
N PRO A 3 51.42 4.63 0.47
CA PRO A 3 51.93 3.88 1.61
C PRO A 3 51.29 4.27 2.96
N GLU A 4 50.76 5.49 3.04
CA GLU A 4 50.09 6.02 4.21
C GLU A 4 48.77 5.29 4.54
N ILE A 5 48.05 4.76 3.51
CA ILE A 5 46.82 3.99 3.71
C ILE A 5 47.11 2.58 4.26
N LEU A 6 48.20 1.97 3.81
CA LEU A 6 48.64 0.66 4.32
C LEU A 6 49.03 0.71 5.79
N ALA A 7 49.70 1.81 6.21
CA ALA A 7 50.06 2.01 7.62
C ALA A 7 48.86 2.21 8.56
N LEU A 8 47.70 2.59 8.02
CA LEU A 8 46.46 2.75 8.79
C LEU A 8 45.77 1.40 9.05
N ILE A 9 45.96 0.42 8.16
CA ILE A 9 45.37 -0.93 8.26
C ILE A 9 46.04 -1.73 9.37
N ASP A 10 47.33 -1.52 9.61
CA ASP A 10 48.09 -2.19 10.69
C ASP A 10 47.78 -1.69 12.11
N LYS A 11 46.96 -0.60 12.20
CA LYS A 11 46.54 -0.05 13.50
C LYS A 11 45.00 -0.04 13.60
N PRO A 12 44.37 -1.13 14.04
CA PRO A 12 42.90 -1.26 14.03
C PRO A 12 42.20 -0.17 14.85
N LEU A 13 42.80 0.33 15.91
CA LEU A 13 42.24 1.42 16.70
C LEU A 13 42.17 2.76 15.96
N SER A 14 43.17 3.07 15.13
CA SER A 14 43.15 4.31 14.31
C SER A 14 42.15 4.23 13.18
N LEU A 15 41.97 3.06 12.60
CA LEU A 15 40.94 2.82 11.59
C LEU A 15 39.51 3.00 12.14
N ILE A 16 39.27 2.45 13.35
CA ILE A 16 37.99 2.61 14.07
C ILE A 16 37.74 4.09 14.39
N ALA A 17 38.76 4.81 14.85
CA ALA A 17 38.63 6.25 15.15
C ALA A 17 38.25 7.08 13.90
N VAL A 18 38.91 6.82 12.78
CA VAL A 18 38.60 7.51 11.50
C VAL A 18 37.20 7.19 11.03
N LEU A 19 36.78 5.94 11.09
CA LEU A 19 35.39 5.53 10.73
C LEU A 19 34.38 6.19 11.65
N PHE A 20 34.66 6.29 12.95
CA PHE A 20 33.75 6.91 13.91
C PHE A 20 33.61 8.43 13.66
N VAL A 21 34.71 9.13 13.38
CA VAL A 21 34.71 10.54 13.03
C VAL A 21 33.96 10.76 11.70
N GLY A 22 34.16 9.90 10.71
CA GLY A 22 33.46 9.95 9.44
C GLY A 22 31.95 9.73 9.59
N ALA A 23 31.54 8.80 10.42
CA ALA A 23 30.13 8.54 10.72
C ALA A 23 29.46 9.73 11.44
N LEU A 24 30.14 10.32 12.42
CA LEU A 24 29.66 11.52 13.12
C LEU A 24 29.54 12.72 12.17
N ALA A 25 30.53 12.95 11.33
CA ALA A 25 30.49 14.01 10.32
C ALA A 25 29.35 13.79 9.31
N GLY A 26 29.15 12.54 8.85
CA GLY A 26 28.03 12.18 7.97
C GLY A 26 26.67 12.48 8.58
N MET A 27 26.45 12.08 9.84
CA MET A 27 25.20 12.35 10.56
C MET A 27 24.93 13.84 10.76
N THR A 28 25.95 14.65 11.03
CA THR A 28 25.79 16.11 11.21
C THR A 28 25.44 16.79 9.90
N VAL A 29 26.06 16.41 8.79
CA VAL A 29 25.75 16.91 7.45
C VAL A 29 24.31 16.56 7.04
N GLU A 30 23.90 15.32 7.26
CA GLU A 30 22.55 14.87 6.93
C GLU A 30 21.49 15.63 7.73
N GLN A 31 21.70 15.82 9.04
CA GLN A 31 20.80 16.62 9.89
C GLN A 31 20.73 18.07 9.44
N PHE A 32 21.85 18.66 9.02
CA PHE A 32 21.91 20.03 8.54
C PHE A 32 21.15 20.20 7.21
N VAL A 33 21.35 19.30 6.26
CA VAL A 33 20.63 19.28 4.98
C VAL A 33 19.13 19.07 5.18
N ALA A 34 18.75 18.16 6.06
CA ALA A 34 17.35 17.93 6.40
C ALA A 34 16.70 19.17 7.04
N LYS A 35 17.43 19.90 7.89
CA LYS A 35 16.97 21.15 8.50
C LYS A 35 16.78 22.25 7.48
N GLN A 36 17.70 22.40 6.54
CA GLN A 36 17.58 23.37 5.43
C GLN A 36 16.42 23.07 4.50
N ARG A 37 16.22 21.79 4.12
CA ARG A 37 15.07 21.38 3.29
C ARG A 37 13.74 21.68 3.98
N ARG A 38 13.64 21.47 5.31
CA ARG A 38 12.44 21.80 6.08
C ARG A 38 12.21 23.32 6.17
N ALA A 39 13.25 24.12 6.28
CA ALA A 39 13.15 25.60 6.29
C ALA A 39 12.67 26.13 4.93
N ALA A 40 13.29 25.68 3.83
CA ALA A 40 12.90 26.08 2.47
C ALA A 40 11.45 25.67 2.13
N TRP A 41 10.98 24.51 2.63
CA TRP A 41 9.58 24.08 2.46
C TRP A 41 8.60 24.98 3.23
N ARG A 42 8.98 25.43 4.45
CA ARG A 42 8.18 26.38 5.25
C ARG A 42 8.05 27.76 4.59
N GLU A 43 9.13 28.25 3.98
CA GLU A 43 9.11 29.54 3.28
C GLU A 43 8.27 29.50 2.01
N ARG A 44 8.35 28.43 1.20
CA ARG A 44 7.47 28.22 0.05
C ARG A 44 5.99 28.20 0.42
N LYS A 45 5.67 27.71 1.61
CA LYS A 45 4.27 27.66 2.11
C LYS A 45 3.77 29.02 2.63
N LYS A 46 4.67 29.91 3.06
CA LYS A 46 4.32 31.29 3.47
C LYS A 46 4.12 32.24 2.27
N GLY A 47 4.77 31.99 1.15
CA GLY A 47 4.69 32.87 -0.04
C GLY A 47 3.47 32.63 -0.94
N SER A 48 2.69 31.58 -0.72
CA SER A 48 1.44 31.29 -1.46
C SER A 48 0.23 31.92 -0.75
N GLY A 49 0.25 33.24 -0.58
CA GLY A 49 -0.89 34.01 -0.11
C GLY A 49 -1.94 34.18 -1.20
N TRP A 50 -2.70 33.16 -1.51
CA TRP A 50 -3.96 33.34 -2.22
C TRP A 50 -5.00 33.82 -1.22
N ASN A 51 -5.43 35.09 -1.42
CA ASN A 51 -6.60 35.68 -0.78
C ASN A 51 -7.85 34.91 -1.23
N ARG A 52 -8.13 33.78 -0.58
CA ARG A 52 -9.44 33.13 -0.68
C ARG A 52 -10.36 33.79 0.34
N PRO A 53 -11.55 34.29 -0.05
CA PRO A 53 -12.55 34.71 0.93
C PRO A 53 -12.84 33.51 1.84
N ALA A 54 -12.88 33.76 3.14
CA ALA A 54 -13.12 32.73 4.14
C ALA A 54 -14.40 31.96 3.78
N PRO A 55 -14.35 30.61 3.68
CA PRO A 55 -15.55 29.84 3.45
C PRO A 55 -16.51 30.08 4.62
N ARG A 56 -17.76 30.48 4.32
CA ARG A 56 -18.84 30.52 5.31
C ARG A 56 -18.89 29.17 5.99
N LYS A 57 -18.74 29.15 7.33
CA LYS A 57 -18.86 27.92 8.12
C LYS A 57 -20.23 27.31 7.84
N PRO A 58 -20.33 26.08 7.35
CA PRO A 58 -21.60 25.40 7.27
C PRO A 58 -22.15 25.24 8.70
N ALA A 59 -23.47 25.39 8.87
CA ALA A 59 -24.12 25.17 10.14
C ALA A 59 -23.71 23.79 10.68
N ALA A 60 -23.35 23.75 11.97
CA ALA A 60 -22.90 22.54 12.64
C ALA A 60 -23.99 21.47 12.56
N GLY A 61 -23.77 20.44 11.77
CA GLY A 61 -24.61 19.24 11.73
C GLY A 61 -24.30 18.33 12.92
N PRO A 62 -25.14 17.31 13.20
CA PRO A 62 -24.98 16.41 14.35
C PRO A 62 -23.67 15.61 14.36
N TRP A 63 -22.85 15.71 13.31
CA TRP A 63 -21.54 15.07 13.14
C TRP A 63 -20.36 16.04 13.18
N SER A 64 -20.55 17.26 13.73
CA SER A 64 -19.41 18.16 13.92
C SER A 64 -18.46 17.60 14.98
N PRO A 65 -17.14 17.52 14.71
CA PRO A 65 -16.16 17.11 15.73
C PRO A 65 -16.27 18.05 16.94
N LYS A 66 -16.24 17.49 18.15
CA LYS A 66 -16.20 18.27 19.39
C LYS A 66 -15.00 19.23 19.32
N PRO A 67 -15.18 20.52 19.76
CA PRO A 67 -14.12 21.53 19.65
C PRO A 67 -12.85 21.25 20.48
N ASP A 68 -12.86 20.25 21.35
CA ASP A 68 -11.75 19.90 22.25
C ASP A 68 -10.85 18.76 21.75
N ALA A 69 -11.00 18.31 20.50
CA ALA A 69 -10.03 17.40 19.93
C ALA A 69 -8.75 18.18 19.60
N THR A 70 -7.84 18.26 20.56
CA THR A 70 -6.42 18.57 20.31
C THR A 70 -5.99 17.71 19.13
N PRO A 71 -5.36 18.27 18.06
CA PRO A 71 -4.88 17.45 16.95
C PRO A 71 -3.95 16.39 17.55
N SER A 72 -4.36 15.14 17.52
CA SER A 72 -3.57 14.05 18.05
C SER A 72 -2.24 14.09 17.30
N LYS A 73 -1.16 14.41 18.01
CA LYS A 73 0.20 14.37 17.50
C LYS A 73 0.37 12.94 16.98
N VAL A 74 0.63 12.79 15.68
CA VAL A 74 0.95 11.47 15.14
C VAL A 74 2.12 10.95 15.97
N PRO A 75 1.98 9.79 16.67
CA PRO A 75 3.01 9.26 17.52
C PRO A 75 4.30 9.11 16.71
N ASP A 76 5.43 9.50 17.27
CA ASP A 76 6.72 9.22 16.66
C ASP A 76 7.03 7.71 16.72
N ALA A 77 8.07 7.27 16.02
CA ALA A 77 8.41 5.85 15.95
C ALA A 77 8.75 5.25 17.34
N ALA A 78 9.32 6.03 18.26
CA ALA A 78 9.64 5.59 19.60
C ALA A 78 8.37 5.41 20.45
N ASP A 79 7.39 6.31 20.31
CA ASP A 79 6.10 6.20 20.97
C ASP A 79 5.30 5.01 20.46
N GLN A 80 5.32 4.78 19.12
CA GLN A 80 4.71 3.61 18.51
C GLN A 80 5.33 2.32 19.02
N LEU A 81 6.66 2.25 19.09
CA LEU A 81 7.37 1.07 19.60
C LEU A 81 7.00 0.77 21.06
N ARG A 82 7.00 1.78 21.95
CA ARG A 82 6.58 1.60 23.34
C ARG A 82 5.15 1.06 23.45
N THR A 83 4.25 1.58 22.63
CA THR A 83 2.84 1.11 22.58
C THR A 83 2.77 -0.35 22.16
N VAL A 84 3.50 -0.74 21.11
CA VAL A 84 3.52 -2.12 20.61
C VAL A 84 4.17 -3.08 21.63
N MET A 85 5.24 -2.67 22.29
CA MET A 85 5.91 -3.49 23.32
C MET A 85 5.02 -3.76 24.54
N GLY A 86 4.07 -2.88 24.83
CA GLY A 86 3.12 -3.05 25.95
C GLY A 86 1.81 -3.75 25.56
N ALA A 87 1.62 -4.11 24.30
CA ALA A 87 0.36 -4.70 23.81
C ALA A 87 0.51 -6.20 23.54
N GLU A 88 -0.57 -6.94 23.74
CA GLU A 88 -0.68 -8.34 23.32
C GLU A 88 -1.18 -8.42 21.89
N PHE A 89 -0.59 -9.30 21.09
CA PHE A 89 -0.99 -9.56 19.72
C PHE A 89 -1.37 -11.02 19.54
N THR A 90 -2.47 -11.26 18.84
CA THR A 90 -2.91 -12.60 18.47
C THR A 90 -2.97 -12.72 16.95
N VAL A 91 -2.65 -13.91 16.43
CA VAL A 91 -2.76 -14.22 15.01
C VAL A 91 -4.24 -14.36 14.63
N GLN A 92 -4.61 -13.79 13.48
CA GLN A 92 -5.93 -13.98 12.88
C GLN A 92 -5.80 -14.45 11.43
N PRO A 93 -6.76 -15.21 10.89
CA PRO A 93 -6.77 -15.60 9.48
C PRO A 93 -6.84 -14.37 8.56
N LEU A 94 -6.06 -14.39 7.49
CA LEU A 94 -6.08 -13.33 6.47
C LEU A 94 -7.40 -13.28 5.71
N LEU A 95 -7.99 -14.46 5.45
CA LEU A 95 -9.24 -14.63 4.72
C LEU A 95 -10.27 -15.30 5.63
N ASN A 96 -11.54 -14.92 5.50
CA ASN A 96 -12.63 -15.67 6.09
C ASN A 96 -12.83 -17.02 5.38
N ARG A 97 -13.68 -17.91 5.92
CA ARG A 97 -13.85 -19.27 5.37
C ARG A 97 -14.33 -19.29 3.91
N SER A 98 -15.16 -18.35 3.53
CA SER A 98 -15.72 -18.27 2.17
C SER A 98 -14.70 -17.72 1.19
N GLU A 99 -13.99 -16.67 1.57
CA GLU A 99 -12.87 -16.10 0.80
C GLU A 99 -11.73 -17.12 0.63
N ALA A 100 -11.37 -17.85 1.69
CA ALA A 100 -10.35 -18.88 1.63
C ALA A 100 -10.73 -20.02 0.69
N ARG A 101 -12.00 -20.45 0.67
CA ARG A 101 -12.49 -21.46 -0.28
C ARG A 101 -12.35 -20.96 -1.72
N LEU A 102 -12.80 -19.73 -1.99
CA LEU A 102 -12.68 -19.12 -3.31
C LEU A 102 -11.22 -18.97 -3.73
N PHE A 103 -10.35 -18.54 -2.83
CA PHE A 103 -8.92 -18.42 -3.08
C PHE A 103 -8.32 -19.74 -3.56
N TRP A 104 -8.52 -20.83 -2.81
CA TRP A 104 -7.98 -22.14 -3.17
C TRP A 104 -8.55 -22.71 -4.46
N GLU A 105 -9.82 -22.40 -4.76
CA GLU A 105 -10.46 -22.83 -5.99
C GLU A 105 -9.88 -22.11 -7.20
N ILE A 106 -9.72 -20.78 -7.13
CA ILE A 106 -9.11 -19.97 -8.19
C ILE A 106 -7.63 -20.32 -8.35
N ASP A 107 -6.88 -20.42 -7.25
CA ASP A 107 -5.45 -20.73 -7.28
C ASP A 107 -5.19 -22.05 -8.01
N ARG A 108 -5.93 -23.11 -7.66
CA ARG A 108 -5.83 -24.39 -8.36
C ARG A 108 -6.12 -24.28 -9.85
N MET A 109 -7.12 -23.51 -10.27
CA MET A 109 -7.48 -23.30 -11.68
C MET A 109 -6.40 -22.52 -12.42
N VAL A 110 -5.85 -21.48 -11.78
CA VAL A 110 -4.78 -20.63 -12.32
C VAL A 110 -3.51 -21.47 -12.51
N GLN A 111 -3.09 -22.22 -11.48
CA GLN A 111 -1.92 -23.09 -11.55
C GLN A 111 -2.04 -24.18 -12.62
N ALA A 112 -3.23 -24.78 -12.75
CA ALA A 112 -3.48 -25.77 -13.79
C ALA A 112 -3.41 -25.21 -15.20
N ARG A 113 -3.78 -23.92 -15.39
CA ARG A 113 -3.80 -23.27 -16.70
C ARG A 113 -2.46 -22.63 -17.06
N ASN A 114 -1.84 -21.96 -16.10
CA ASN A 114 -0.53 -21.32 -16.27
C ASN A 114 0.22 -21.23 -14.92
N PRO A 115 1.19 -22.14 -14.69
CA PRO A 115 1.96 -22.16 -13.43
C PRO A 115 2.81 -20.91 -13.17
N ARG A 116 3.02 -20.06 -14.17
CA ARG A 116 3.73 -18.78 -13.99
C ARG A 116 2.86 -17.68 -13.39
N TRP A 117 1.54 -17.86 -13.40
CA TRP A 117 0.61 -16.93 -12.79
C TRP A 117 0.37 -17.28 -11.33
N GLN A 118 0.04 -16.27 -10.54
CA GLN A 118 -0.16 -16.40 -9.10
C GLN A 118 -1.43 -15.68 -8.65
N VAL A 119 -2.06 -16.21 -7.60
CA VAL A 119 -3.16 -15.56 -6.92
C VAL A 119 -2.63 -14.97 -5.63
N MET A 120 -2.83 -13.66 -5.43
CA MET A 120 -2.50 -12.96 -4.19
C MET A 120 -3.76 -12.54 -3.47
N ALA A 121 -3.78 -12.74 -2.15
CA ALA A 121 -4.93 -12.37 -1.32
C ALA A 121 -4.71 -11.02 -0.62
N GLN A 122 -5.79 -10.25 -0.44
CA GLN A 122 -5.83 -9.01 0.33
C GLN A 122 -4.78 -7.97 -0.12
N VAL A 123 -4.66 -7.77 -1.44
CA VAL A 123 -3.65 -6.87 -2.03
C VAL A 123 -4.05 -5.41 -1.85
N SER A 124 -3.18 -4.63 -1.20
CA SER A 124 -3.34 -3.18 -1.09
C SER A 124 -3.13 -2.48 -2.43
N LEU A 125 -4.06 -1.63 -2.84
CA LEU A 125 -3.93 -0.88 -4.09
C LEU A 125 -2.75 0.10 -4.06
N GLY A 126 -2.35 0.58 -2.89
CA GLY A 126 -1.18 1.45 -2.73
C GLY A 126 0.15 0.75 -3.04
N GLU A 127 0.21 -0.59 -3.02
CA GLU A 127 1.41 -1.35 -3.39
C GLU A 127 1.53 -1.58 -4.90
N VAL A 128 0.39 -1.71 -5.57
CA VAL A 128 0.34 -2.09 -7.00
C VAL A 128 0.00 -0.93 -7.94
N LEU A 129 -0.46 0.21 -7.41
CA LEU A 129 -0.78 1.40 -8.19
C LEU A 129 0.09 2.59 -7.76
N ARG A 130 0.41 3.45 -8.71
CA ARG A 130 1.08 4.74 -8.49
C ARG A 130 0.32 5.86 -9.18
N SER A 131 0.36 7.05 -8.60
CA SER A 131 -0.15 8.27 -9.22
C SER A 131 0.81 9.43 -8.97
N LYS A 132 0.98 10.30 -9.97
CA LYS A 132 1.69 11.58 -9.80
C LYS A 132 0.86 12.57 -8.99
N ASP A 133 -0.47 12.42 -9.00
CA ASP A 133 -1.41 13.16 -8.18
C ASP A 133 -1.49 12.49 -6.80
N LEU A 134 -0.97 13.17 -5.78
CA LEU A 134 -0.94 12.69 -4.39
C LEU A 134 -2.35 12.55 -3.79
N ASP A 135 -3.30 13.37 -4.19
CA ASP A 135 -4.66 13.30 -3.65
C ASP A 135 -5.40 12.11 -4.26
N ALA A 136 -5.19 11.82 -5.55
CA ALA A 136 -5.66 10.59 -6.18
C ALA A 136 -5.04 9.35 -5.52
N TYR A 137 -3.72 9.36 -5.26
CA TYR A 137 -3.05 8.26 -4.57
C TYR A 137 -3.59 8.04 -3.15
N ARG A 138 -3.84 9.09 -2.39
CA ARG A 138 -4.44 9.01 -1.04
C ARG A 138 -5.84 8.40 -1.04
N CYS A 139 -6.57 8.53 -2.13
CA CYS A 139 -7.90 7.91 -2.27
C CYS A 139 -7.83 6.39 -2.37
N ILE A 140 -6.70 5.80 -2.76
CA ILE A 140 -6.58 4.36 -3.06
C ILE A 140 -5.57 3.62 -2.17
N ASN A 141 -4.59 4.30 -1.58
CA ASN A 141 -3.46 3.67 -0.89
C ASN A 141 -3.84 2.76 0.29
N SER A 142 -4.98 3.01 0.93
CA SER A 142 -5.53 2.20 2.03
C SER A 142 -6.61 1.21 1.60
N LYS A 143 -6.93 1.17 0.29
CA LYS A 143 -7.93 0.23 -0.24
C LYS A 143 -7.28 -1.08 -0.62
N ARG A 144 -8.03 -2.17 -0.47
CA ARG A 144 -7.58 -3.52 -0.83
C ARG A 144 -8.57 -4.17 -1.77
N VAL A 145 -8.07 -5.13 -2.53
CA VAL A 145 -8.86 -6.10 -3.28
C VAL A 145 -8.72 -7.46 -2.63
N ASP A 146 -9.78 -8.26 -2.65
CA ASP A 146 -9.78 -9.56 -1.99
C ASP A 146 -8.78 -10.51 -2.64
N LEU A 147 -8.77 -10.60 -3.97
CA LEU A 147 -7.82 -11.41 -4.72
C LEU A 147 -7.27 -10.61 -5.92
N MET A 148 -6.01 -10.86 -6.25
CA MET A 148 -5.32 -10.29 -7.42
C MET A 148 -4.64 -11.40 -8.20
N LEU A 149 -4.93 -11.49 -9.50
CA LEU A 149 -4.18 -12.35 -10.42
C LEU A 149 -2.96 -11.58 -10.92
N MET A 150 -1.79 -12.16 -10.67
CA MET A 150 -0.48 -11.65 -11.09
C MET A 150 0.06 -12.53 -12.20
N ASP A 151 0.68 -11.93 -13.21
CA ASP A 151 1.38 -12.68 -14.24
C ASP A 151 2.78 -13.18 -13.78
N GLY A 152 3.49 -13.85 -14.66
CA GLY A 152 4.82 -14.40 -14.37
C GLY A 152 5.90 -13.36 -14.05
N ASP A 153 5.66 -12.09 -14.32
CA ASP A 153 6.53 -10.97 -14.03
C ASP A 153 6.03 -10.16 -12.80
N CYS A 154 5.15 -10.78 -12.00
CA CYS A 154 4.50 -10.18 -10.83
C CYS A 154 3.73 -8.89 -11.15
N GLN A 155 3.24 -8.72 -12.39
CA GLN A 155 2.40 -7.59 -12.74
C GLN A 155 0.93 -7.88 -12.41
N PRO A 156 0.22 -6.95 -11.78
CA PRO A 156 -1.21 -7.09 -11.49
C PRO A 156 -2.01 -7.02 -12.79
N ARG A 157 -2.78 -8.06 -13.09
CA ARG A 157 -3.57 -8.16 -14.31
C ARG A 157 -5.07 -8.08 -14.07
N HIS A 158 -5.56 -8.76 -13.03
CA HIS A 158 -6.99 -8.81 -12.74
C HIS A 158 -7.24 -8.82 -11.24
N ALA A 159 -8.14 -7.96 -10.78
CA ALA A 159 -8.67 -7.95 -9.44
C ALA A 159 -9.99 -8.71 -9.39
N ILE A 160 -10.18 -9.53 -8.36
CA ILE A 160 -11.41 -10.29 -8.10
C ILE A 160 -11.90 -9.91 -6.70
N GLU A 161 -13.12 -9.42 -6.62
CA GLU A 161 -13.83 -9.09 -5.37
C GLU A 161 -14.86 -10.16 -5.07
N TYR A 162 -14.86 -10.64 -3.84
CA TYR A 162 -15.85 -11.60 -3.36
C TYR A 162 -17.02 -10.88 -2.70
N GLN A 163 -18.16 -10.96 -3.33
CA GLN A 163 -19.39 -10.36 -2.81
C GLN A 163 -20.12 -11.40 -1.94
N GLY A 164 -19.99 -11.26 -0.62
CA GLY A 164 -20.78 -12.04 0.33
C GLY A 164 -22.28 -11.65 0.29
N GLY A 165 -23.16 -12.52 0.80
CA GLY A 165 -24.62 -12.29 0.81
C GLY A 165 -25.13 -11.15 1.73
N GLY A 166 -24.25 -10.23 2.16
CA GLY A 166 -24.56 -9.07 2.99
C GLY A 166 -24.88 -7.84 2.15
N HIS A 167 -25.96 -7.19 2.47
CA HIS A 167 -26.49 -6.02 1.77
C HIS A 167 -25.47 -4.88 1.64
N HIS A 168 -25.16 -4.49 0.40
CA HIS A 168 -24.38 -3.30 0.09
C HIS A 168 -25.18 -2.03 0.40
N GLN A 169 -24.98 -1.44 1.56
CA GLN A 169 -25.60 -0.15 1.90
C GLN A 169 -24.65 0.99 1.57
N GLY A 170 -25.07 1.87 0.69
CA GLY A 170 -24.60 3.23 0.38
C GLY A 170 -23.09 3.50 0.34
N THR A 171 -22.40 3.47 1.47
CA THR A 171 -20.97 3.81 1.55
C THR A 171 -20.03 2.72 1.01
N ALA A 172 -20.47 1.46 0.95
CA ALA A 172 -19.71 0.36 0.36
C ALA A 172 -19.63 0.49 -1.16
N ALA A 173 -20.77 0.74 -1.82
CA ALA A 173 -20.83 0.95 -3.27
C ALA A 173 -19.93 2.10 -3.75
N ALA A 174 -19.88 3.22 -3.00
CA ALA A 174 -19.00 4.33 -3.33
C ALA A 174 -17.51 3.97 -3.20
N ARG A 175 -17.14 3.17 -2.18
CA ARG A 175 -15.76 2.68 -2.02
C ARG A 175 -15.34 1.73 -3.15
N ASP A 176 -16.25 0.87 -3.58
CA ASP A 176 -16.02 -0.07 -4.67
C ASP A 176 -15.91 0.64 -6.01
N ALA A 177 -16.71 1.68 -6.24
CA ALA A 177 -16.60 2.54 -7.42
C ALA A 177 -15.20 3.20 -7.53
N VAL A 178 -14.61 3.66 -6.41
CA VAL A 178 -13.26 4.24 -6.39
C VAL A 178 -12.21 3.18 -6.75
N LYS A 179 -12.31 1.96 -6.18
CA LYS A 179 -11.39 0.85 -6.51
C LYS A 179 -11.48 0.51 -7.99
N LYS A 180 -12.70 0.29 -8.48
CA LYS A 180 -12.98 -0.08 -9.87
C LYS A 180 -12.43 0.93 -10.87
N GLU A 181 -12.64 2.23 -10.62
CA GLU A 181 -12.14 3.28 -11.50
C GLU A 181 -10.60 3.37 -11.49
N ALA A 182 -9.97 3.25 -10.32
CA ALA A 182 -8.51 3.26 -10.22
C ALA A 182 -7.87 2.09 -10.97
N LEU A 183 -8.40 0.88 -10.81
CA LEU A 183 -7.96 -0.32 -11.51
C LEU A 183 -8.17 -0.19 -13.02
N ARG A 184 -9.34 0.27 -13.45
CA ARG A 184 -9.64 0.51 -14.88
C ARG A 184 -8.65 1.49 -15.51
N ARG A 185 -8.30 2.58 -14.83
CA ARG A 185 -7.31 3.56 -15.32
C ARG A 185 -5.90 3.00 -15.40
N ALA A 186 -5.59 2.03 -14.56
CA ALA A 186 -4.32 1.31 -14.58
C ALA A 186 -4.27 0.14 -15.59
N GLY A 187 -5.37 -0.12 -16.30
CA GLY A 187 -5.46 -1.25 -17.24
C GLY A 187 -5.63 -2.61 -16.55
N ILE A 188 -6.00 -2.63 -15.27
CA ILE A 188 -6.23 -3.85 -14.50
C ILE A 188 -7.71 -4.21 -14.57
N GLY A 189 -8.02 -5.46 -14.95
CA GLY A 189 -9.39 -5.98 -14.99
C GLY A 189 -10.01 -6.04 -13.59
N TYR A 190 -11.31 -5.74 -13.49
CA TYR A 190 -12.05 -5.85 -12.23
C TYR A 190 -13.22 -6.80 -12.40
N HIS A 191 -13.32 -7.81 -11.54
CA HIS A 191 -14.31 -8.88 -11.62
C HIS A 191 -14.93 -9.13 -10.24
N GLU A 192 -16.21 -9.42 -10.25
CA GLU A 192 -16.97 -9.74 -9.03
C GLU A 192 -17.39 -11.21 -9.04
N VAL A 193 -17.18 -11.88 -7.94
CA VAL A 193 -17.65 -13.24 -7.67
C VAL A 193 -18.67 -13.18 -6.55
N VAL A 194 -19.92 -13.55 -6.83
CA VAL A 194 -21.03 -13.40 -5.90
C VAL A 194 -21.32 -14.74 -5.23
N ALA A 195 -21.30 -14.76 -3.90
CA ALA A 195 -21.60 -15.95 -3.10
C ALA A 195 -22.99 -16.54 -3.42
N GLY A 196 -23.02 -17.83 -3.70
CA GLY A 196 -24.28 -18.55 -3.99
C GLY A 196 -24.89 -18.26 -5.37
N VAL A 197 -24.29 -17.34 -6.15
CA VAL A 197 -24.71 -17.01 -7.53
C VAL A 197 -23.69 -17.52 -8.54
N THR A 198 -22.43 -17.17 -8.35
CA THR A 198 -21.37 -17.61 -9.26
C THR A 198 -21.13 -19.11 -9.08
N THR A 199 -21.40 -19.87 -10.12
CA THR A 199 -21.21 -21.34 -10.14
C THR A 199 -19.72 -21.70 -10.36
N PRO A 200 -19.27 -22.92 -9.98
CA PRO A 200 -17.93 -23.40 -10.28
C PRO A 200 -17.59 -23.39 -11.79
N THR A 201 -18.57 -23.66 -12.64
CA THR A 201 -18.41 -23.61 -14.09
C THR A 201 -18.16 -22.20 -14.60
N GLU A 202 -18.88 -21.21 -14.08
CA GLU A 202 -18.68 -19.80 -14.40
C GLU A 202 -17.33 -19.30 -13.91
N LEU A 203 -16.93 -19.71 -12.71
CA LEU A 203 -15.62 -19.39 -12.15
C LEU A 203 -14.49 -19.96 -13.03
N LYS A 204 -14.61 -21.20 -13.46
CA LYS A 204 -13.66 -21.82 -14.39
C LYS A 204 -13.56 -21.04 -15.72
N ARG A 205 -14.70 -20.70 -16.32
CA ARG A 205 -14.73 -19.88 -17.55
C ARG A 205 -14.14 -18.49 -17.34
N LEU A 206 -14.32 -17.91 -16.16
CA LEU A 206 -13.69 -16.63 -15.80
C LEU A 206 -12.17 -16.78 -15.83
N VAL A 207 -11.61 -17.76 -15.11
CA VAL A 207 -10.16 -17.99 -15.06
C VAL A 207 -9.60 -18.30 -16.47
N GLU A 208 -10.29 -19.13 -17.26
CA GLU A 208 -9.89 -19.46 -18.64
C GLU A 208 -9.82 -18.23 -19.55
N ARG A 209 -10.68 -17.26 -19.35
CA ARG A 209 -10.69 -15.99 -20.09
C ARG A 209 -9.60 -15.02 -19.63
N LEU A 210 -9.27 -15.03 -18.34
CA LEU A 210 -8.36 -14.06 -17.73
C LEU A 210 -6.89 -14.49 -17.79
N VAL A 211 -6.65 -15.78 -17.66
CA VAL A 211 -5.30 -16.36 -17.60
C VAL A 211 -4.98 -17.04 -18.94
N PRO A 212 -3.98 -16.56 -19.68
CA PRO A 212 -3.57 -17.20 -20.92
C PRO A 212 -3.03 -18.62 -20.64
N GLU A 213 -3.28 -19.52 -21.54
CA GLU A 213 -2.69 -20.87 -21.47
C GLU A 213 -1.17 -20.79 -21.61
N THR A 214 -0.45 -21.66 -20.89
CA THR A 214 1.00 -21.76 -21.05
C THR A 214 1.27 -22.17 -22.48
N ALA A 215 2.06 -21.37 -23.22
CA ALA A 215 2.52 -21.79 -24.53
C ALA A 215 3.26 -23.12 -24.38
N SER A 216 2.82 -24.15 -25.09
CA SER A 216 3.53 -25.42 -25.19
C SER A 216 4.92 -25.10 -25.73
N VAL A 217 5.96 -25.34 -24.94
CA VAL A 217 7.34 -25.31 -25.43
C VAL A 217 7.49 -26.57 -26.32
N GLU A 218 7.42 -26.36 -27.63
CA GLU A 218 7.85 -27.37 -28.61
C GLU A 218 9.37 -27.50 -28.59
#